data_83cce0e39029f614c6cd389e1fc119d0
#
_entry.id   83cce0e39029f614c6cd389e1fc119d0
#
_cell.length_a   1.000
_cell.length_b   1.000
_cell.length_c   1.000
_cell.angle_alpha   90.00
_cell.angle_beta   90.00
_cell.angle_gamma   90.00
#
_symmetry.space_group_name_H-M   'P 1'
#
loop_
_entity.id
_entity.type
_entity.pdbx_description
1 polymer ?
#
loop_
_entity_poly.entity_id
_entity_poly.type
_entity_poly.pdbx_seq_one_letter_code
_entity_poly.pdbx_strand_id
1 'polypeptide(L)'
;GFNSEELPLSVLEDILNGGINIAKKAGIPVLGGHTIKDKEPKYGMVVTGSVDPNHITRNDTAIEGDLLVLTKPLGTGIISTAIKQNKSNHDIMHEAINSMRELNKSAMEAMIDVGVNACTDITGYGLIGHLLEMCKGSKVSATIEFNSVPFMRGVFELAQNGIVPGGTKRNLEFAKKKVT
;
A
#
# COMPACT_ATOMS: atom_id res chain seq x y z
N GLY A 1 1.64 -16.72 11.20
CA GLY A 1 1.95 -16.90 12.62
C GLY A 1 0.79 -16.49 13.52
N PHE A 2 0.53 -17.28 14.54
CA PHE A 2 -0.58 -16.99 15.47
C PHE A 2 -0.23 -17.39 16.90
N ASN A 3 -0.62 -16.52 17.86
CA ASN A 3 -0.44 -16.78 19.30
C ASN A 3 -1.69 -17.45 19.88
N SER A 4 -1.76 -18.78 19.76
CA SER A 4 -2.88 -19.55 20.27
C SER A 4 -2.91 -19.70 21.81
N GLU A 5 -1.88 -19.24 22.52
CA GLU A 5 -1.87 -19.25 23.99
C GLU A 5 -2.55 -18.02 24.58
N GLU A 6 -2.45 -16.87 23.91
CA GLU A 6 -2.97 -15.60 24.41
C GLU A 6 -4.23 -15.12 23.65
N LEU A 7 -4.44 -15.61 22.43
CA LEU A 7 -5.54 -15.19 21.58
C LEU A 7 -6.49 -16.35 21.28
N PRO A 8 -7.81 -16.11 21.33
CA PRO A 8 -8.80 -17.13 20.98
C PRO A 8 -8.73 -17.47 19.49
N LEU A 9 -9.02 -18.73 19.16
CA LEU A 9 -9.01 -19.20 17.75
C LEU A 9 -10.02 -18.48 16.86
N SER A 10 -11.07 -17.87 17.42
CA SER A 10 -12.01 -17.03 16.67
C SER A 10 -11.31 -15.84 15.99
N VAL A 11 -10.27 -15.27 16.60
CA VAL A 11 -9.47 -14.22 15.99
C VAL A 11 -8.71 -14.74 14.76
N LEU A 12 -8.19 -15.97 14.83
CA LEU A 12 -7.56 -16.61 13.66
C LEU A 12 -8.57 -16.87 12.55
N GLU A 13 -9.76 -17.35 12.93
CA GLU A 13 -10.86 -17.57 11.99
C GLU A 13 -11.26 -16.29 11.28
N ASP A 14 -11.41 -15.17 11.98
CA ASP A 14 -11.73 -13.86 11.40
C ASP A 14 -10.64 -13.38 10.42
N ILE A 15 -9.36 -13.56 10.77
CA ILE A 15 -8.23 -13.21 9.91
C ILE A 15 -8.27 -14.04 8.62
N LEU A 16 -8.46 -15.35 8.73
CA LEU A 16 -8.53 -16.24 7.58
C LEU A 16 -9.74 -15.95 6.70
N ASN A 17 -10.90 -15.70 7.30
CA ASN A 17 -12.11 -15.29 6.58
C ASN A 17 -11.91 -13.97 5.84
N GLY A 18 -11.20 -13.01 6.43
CA GLY A 18 -10.80 -11.77 5.76
C GLY A 18 -10.02 -12.03 4.47
N GLY A 19 -9.01 -12.91 4.54
CA GLY A 19 -8.23 -13.32 3.37
C GLY A 19 -9.05 -14.05 2.31
N ILE A 20 -9.88 -15.00 2.73
CA ILE A 20 -10.79 -15.75 1.84
C ILE A 20 -11.75 -14.78 1.11
N ASN A 21 -12.33 -13.84 1.85
CA ASN A 21 -13.27 -12.87 1.29
C ASN A 21 -12.61 -11.97 0.22
N ILE A 22 -11.39 -11.52 0.46
CA ILE A 22 -10.69 -10.68 -0.54
C ILE A 22 -10.25 -11.49 -1.76
N ALA A 23 -9.80 -12.74 -1.58
CA ALA A 23 -9.50 -13.64 -2.67
C ALA A 23 -10.74 -13.92 -3.54
N LYS A 24 -11.88 -14.18 -2.89
CA LYS A 24 -13.17 -14.37 -3.58
C LYS A 24 -13.58 -13.12 -4.36
N LYS A 25 -13.42 -11.92 -3.77
CA LYS A 25 -13.68 -10.64 -4.47
C LYS A 25 -12.75 -10.45 -5.68
N ALA A 26 -11.51 -10.91 -5.58
CA ALA A 26 -10.54 -10.88 -6.67
C ALA A 26 -10.83 -11.93 -7.76
N GLY A 27 -11.69 -12.93 -7.49
CA GLY A 27 -11.99 -14.03 -8.41
C GLY A 27 -10.90 -15.10 -8.45
N ILE A 28 -10.08 -15.23 -7.40
CA ILE A 28 -9.00 -16.21 -7.32
C ILE A 28 -9.21 -17.19 -6.17
N PRO A 29 -8.81 -18.48 -6.33
CA PRO A 29 -8.91 -19.46 -5.26
C PRO A 29 -7.75 -19.32 -4.27
N VAL A 30 -8.01 -19.68 -3.01
CA VAL A 30 -6.96 -19.97 -2.02
C VAL A 30 -6.58 -21.44 -2.17
N LEU A 31 -5.38 -21.72 -2.62
CA LEU A 31 -4.92 -23.09 -2.91
C LEU A 31 -4.28 -23.79 -1.72
N GLY A 32 -3.88 -23.04 -0.71
CA GLY A 32 -3.27 -23.60 0.49
C GLY A 32 -2.67 -22.52 1.38
N GLY A 33 -2.04 -22.98 2.44
CA GLY A 33 -1.40 -22.11 3.41
C GLY A 33 -0.92 -22.92 4.61
N HIS A 34 -0.23 -22.26 5.52
CA HIS A 34 0.26 -22.88 6.75
C HIS A 34 0.20 -21.87 7.90
N THR A 35 -0.09 -22.36 9.09
CA THR A 35 -0.06 -21.55 10.33
C THR A 35 0.97 -22.14 11.26
N ILE A 36 1.87 -21.31 11.78
CA ILE A 36 2.84 -21.67 12.80
C ILE A 36 2.52 -20.93 14.11
N LYS A 37 2.95 -21.50 15.24
CA LYS A 37 2.90 -20.82 16.53
C LYS A 37 3.90 -19.66 16.54
N ASP A 38 3.44 -18.48 16.88
CA ASP A 38 4.25 -17.26 16.97
C ASP A 38 3.73 -16.38 18.11
N LYS A 39 4.59 -15.61 18.75
CA LYS A 39 4.19 -14.69 19.83
C LYS A 39 3.30 -13.54 19.33
N GLU A 40 3.49 -13.14 18.08
CA GLU A 40 2.74 -12.05 17.46
C GLU A 40 1.92 -12.56 16.28
N PRO A 41 0.64 -12.18 16.15
CA PRO A 41 -0.14 -12.50 14.96
C PRO A 41 0.51 -11.91 13.69
N LYS A 42 0.75 -12.76 12.71
CA LYS A 42 1.26 -12.39 11.39
C LYS A 42 0.44 -13.09 10.33
N TYR A 43 -0.06 -12.32 9.38
CA TYR A 43 -0.82 -12.85 8.25
C TYR A 43 -0.32 -12.21 6.96
N GLY A 44 -0.25 -12.99 5.91
CA GLY A 44 0.08 -12.54 4.57
C GLY A 44 -0.39 -13.53 3.52
N MET A 45 -0.58 -13.05 2.31
CA MET A 45 -0.94 -13.88 1.17
C MET A 45 0.17 -13.79 0.12
N VAL A 46 0.52 -14.92 -0.47
CA VAL A 46 1.36 -14.99 -1.67
C VAL A 46 0.44 -15.21 -2.85
N VAL A 47 0.54 -14.35 -3.85
CA VAL A 47 -0.26 -14.44 -5.07
C VAL A 47 0.67 -14.77 -6.23
N THR A 48 0.34 -15.84 -6.97
CA THR A 48 1.04 -16.22 -8.19
C THR A 48 0.12 -16.04 -9.38
N GLY A 49 0.62 -15.46 -10.44
CA GLY A 49 -0.13 -15.23 -11.68
C GLY A 49 0.77 -15.35 -12.89
N SER A 50 0.17 -15.25 -14.07
CA SER A 50 0.87 -15.19 -15.35
C SER A 50 0.45 -13.95 -16.10
N VAL A 51 1.36 -13.39 -16.88
CA VAL A 51 1.11 -12.24 -17.75
C VAL A 51 1.77 -12.50 -19.10
N ASP A 52 1.14 -12.03 -20.18
CA ASP A 52 1.78 -12.03 -21.49
C ASP A 52 3.00 -11.08 -21.45
N PRO A 53 4.19 -11.55 -21.86
CA PRO A 53 5.41 -10.73 -21.88
C PRO A 53 5.25 -9.39 -22.63
N ASN A 54 4.39 -9.34 -23.64
CA ASN A 54 4.12 -8.13 -24.42
C ASN A 54 3.20 -7.11 -23.69
N HIS A 55 2.54 -7.53 -22.60
CA HIS A 55 1.62 -6.71 -21.82
C HIS A 55 2.11 -6.43 -20.39
N ILE A 56 3.39 -6.64 -20.12
CA ILE A 56 3.98 -6.32 -18.82
C ILE A 56 4.11 -4.82 -18.67
N THR A 57 3.44 -4.24 -17.67
CA THR A 57 3.68 -2.86 -17.23
C THR A 57 4.80 -2.86 -16.19
N ARG A 58 5.93 -2.25 -16.52
CA ARG A 58 7.13 -2.22 -15.67
C ARG A 58 7.15 -0.95 -14.83
N ASN A 59 8.03 -0.91 -13.82
CA ASN A 59 8.26 0.28 -13.01
C ASN A 59 9.50 1.09 -13.43
N ASP A 60 10.16 0.72 -14.53
CA ASP A 60 11.42 1.30 -15.02
C ASP A 60 11.35 1.77 -16.47
N THR A 61 10.15 2.05 -16.97
CA THR A 61 9.86 2.41 -18.35
C THR A 61 9.13 3.75 -18.52
N ALA A 62 9.09 4.58 -17.48
CA ALA A 62 8.55 5.93 -17.57
C ALA A 62 9.38 6.81 -18.52
N ILE A 63 8.73 7.71 -19.23
CA ILE A 63 9.37 8.62 -20.19
C ILE A 63 9.11 10.08 -19.82
N GLU A 64 9.92 10.97 -20.35
CA GLU A 64 9.73 12.42 -20.21
C GLU A 64 8.38 12.85 -20.79
N GLY A 65 7.64 13.66 -20.03
CA GLY A 65 6.30 14.12 -20.40
C GLY A 65 5.16 13.26 -19.83
N ASP A 66 5.44 12.14 -19.20
CA ASP A 66 4.43 11.34 -18.50
C ASP A 66 3.79 12.12 -17.34
N LEU A 67 2.50 11.92 -17.15
CA LEU A 67 1.77 12.43 -15.99
C LEU A 67 1.73 11.37 -14.89
N LEU A 68 1.92 11.81 -13.65
CA LEU A 68 1.78 10.96 -12.48
C LEU A 68 0.31 10.88 -12.06
N VAL A 69 -0.24 9.66 -12.00
CA VAL A 69 -1.59 9.40 -11.54
C VAL A 69 -1.54 8.55 -10.27
N LEU A 70 -2.16 9.04 -9.21
CA LEU A 70 -2.30 8.31 -7.94
C LEU A 70 -3.75 7.85 -7.78
N THR A 71 -3.97 6.54 -7.74
CA THR A 71 -5.31 5.94 -7.78
C THR A 71 -5.98 5.79 -6.41
N LYS A 72 -5.23 6.00 -5.32
CA LYS A 72 -5.76 6.01 -3.95
C LYS A 72 -5.12 7.12 -3.12
N PRO A 73 -5.84 7.71 -2.16
CA PRO A 73 -5.26 8.71 -1.27
C PRO A 73 -4.19 8.09 -0.35
N LEU A 74 -3.22 8.91 0.05
CA LEU A 74 -2.16 8.53 0.98
C LEU A 74 -2.58 8.75 2.44
N GLY A 75 -1.98 7.97 3.36
CA GLY A 75 -2.17 8.21 4.79
C GLY A 75 -2.37 6.98 5.66
N THR A 76 -2.54 5.79 5.06
CA THR A 76 -2.79 4.53 5.81
C THR A 76 -1.76 4.26 6.91
N GLY A 77 -0.48 4.55 6.68
CA GLY A 77 0.59 4.37 7.67
C GLY A 77 0.44 5.29 8.88
N ILE A 78 0.09 6.57 8.68
CA ILE A 78 -0.17 7.54 9.74
C ILE A 78 -1.40 7.13 10.55
N ILE A 79 -2.50 6.79 9.86
CA ILE A 79 -3.75 6.37 10.50
C ILE A 79 -3.54 5.06 11.28
N SER A 80 -2.85 4.07 10.73
CA SER A 80 -2.52 2.83 11.44
C SER A 80 -1.68 3.08 12.71
N THR A 81 -0.78 4.07 12.66
CA THR A 81 0.00 4.48 13.84
C THR A 81 -0.90 5.16 14.87
N ALA A 82 -1.83 6.00 14.44
CA ALA A 82 -2.81 6.64 15.31
C ALA A 82 -3.72 5.61 15.99
N ILE A 83 -4.16 4.59 15.26
CA ILE A 83 -4.96 3.48 15.80
C ILE A 83 -4.19 2.76 16.92
N LYS A 84 -2.93 2.39 16.67
CA LYS A 84 -2.06 1.74 17.67
C LYS A 84 -1.86 2.58 18.93
N GLN A 85 -1.93 3.90 18.82
CA GLN A 85 -1.77 4.86 19.92
C GLN A 85 -3.09 5.26 20.55
N ASN A 86 -4.22 4.69 20.14
CA ASN A 86 -5.58 5.08 20.54
C ASN A 86 -5.87 6.58 20.29
N LYS A 87 -5.36 7.13 19.19
CA LYS A 87 -5.49 8.54 18.79
C LYS A 87 -6.25 8.72 17.47
N SER A 88 -6.89 7.68 16.97
CA SER A 88 -7.75 7.73 15.79
C SER A 88 -9.21 7.71 16.20
N ASN A 89 -10.06 8.44 15.47
CA ASN A 89 -11.50 8.27 15.59
C ASN A 89 -12.00 7.15 14.65
N HIS A 90 -13.25 6.74 14.87
CA HIS A 90 -13.88 5.63 14.15
C HIS A 90 -13.97 5.88 12.63
N ASP A 91 -14.33 7.11 12.22
CA ASP A 91 -14.53 7.42 10.80
C ASP A 91 -13.22 7.36 10.01
N ILE A 92 -12.15 7.96 10.55
CA ILE A 92 -10.81 7.93 9.93
C ILE A 92 -10.29 6.51 9.84
N MET A 93 -10.50 5.70 10.89
CA MET A 93 -10.13 4.29 10.90
C MET A 93 -10.87 3.52 9.80
N HIS A 94 -12.20 3.69 9.68
CA HIS A 94 -13.00 3.02 8.66
C HIS A 94 -12.60 3.43 7.24
N GLU A 95 -12.33 4.70 6.99
CA GLU A 95 -11.84 5.19 5.69
C GLU A 95 -10.54 4.48 5.30
N ALA A 96 -9.58 4.39 6.21
CA ALA A 96 -8.31 3.70 5.96
C ALA A 96 -8.50 2.20 5.73
N ILE A 97 -9.33 1.52 6.53
CA ILE A 97 -9.65 0.10 6.35
C ILE A 97 -10.30 -0.15 4.99
N ASN A 98 -11.27 0.67 4.60
CA ASN A 98 -11.94 0.53 3.31
C ASN A 98 -10.97 0.70 2.15
N SER A 99 -10.10 1.72 2.19
CA SER A 99 -9.06 1.94 1.18
C SER A 99 -8.09 0.74 1.09
N MET A 100 -7.67 0.17 2.22
CA MET A 100 -6.81 -1.03 2.25
C MET A 100 -7.52 -2.28 1.70
N ARG A 101 -8.84 -2.41 1.89
CA ARG A 101 -9.65 -3.55 1.41
C ARG A 101 -10.05 -3.42 -0.05
N GLU A 102 -9.92 -2.24 -0.62
CA GLU A 102 -10.22 -2.04 -2.03
C GLU A 102 -9.10 -2.63 -2.90
N LEU A 103 -9.50 -3.52 -3.82
CA LEU A 103 -8.58 -4.11 -4.79
C LEU A 103 -8.13 -3.05 -5.81
N ASN A 104 -6.87 -3.13 -6.23
CA ASN A 104 -6.35 -2.29 -7.30
C ASN A 104 -6.77 -2.77 -8.70
N LYS A 105 -7.71 -3.72 -8.79
CA LYS A 105 -8.14 -4.33 -10.05
C LYS A 105 -8.68 -3.31 -11.04
N SER A 106 -9.64 -2.48 -10.65
CA SER A 106 -10.23 -1.48 -11.54
C SER A 106 -9.22 -0.44 -12.01
N ALA A 107 -8.29 -0.05 -11.14
CA ALA A 107 -7.20 0.85 -11.52
C ALA A 107 -6.27 0.19 -12.55
N MET A 108 -5.95 -1.09 -12.35
CA MET A 108 -5.12 -1.85 -13.29
C MET A 108 -5.83 -2.03 -14.64
N GLU A 109 -7.11 -2.36 -14.64
CA GLU A 109 -7.91 -2.48 -15.89
C GLU A 109 -7.92 -1.13 -16.64
N ALA A 110 -8.16 -0.01 -15.96
CA ALA A 110 -8.12 1.32 -16.56
C ALA A 110 -6.72 1.68 -17.09
N MET A 111 -5.65 1.30 -16.40
CA MET A 111 -4.26 1.50 -16.89
C MET A 111 -4.01 0.75 -18.21
N ILE A 112 -4.49 -0.48 -18.30
CA ILE A 112 -4.34 -1.30 -19.51
C ILE A 112 -5.12 -0.67 -20.68
N ASP A 113 -6.33 -0.21 -20.43
CA ASP A 113 -7.19 0.40 -21.46
C ASP A 113 -6.62 1.73 -22.00
N VAL A 114 -6.06 2.55 -21.11
CA VAL A 114 -5.47 3.85 -21.49
C VAL A 114 -4.07 3.66 -22.12
N GLY A 115 -3.35 2.64 -21.67
CA GLY A 115 -1.95 2.44 -21.98
C GLY A 115 -1.06 3.36 -21.15
N VAL A 116 -0.29 2.80 -20.22
CA VAL A 116 0.66 3.54 -19.38
C VAL A 116 2.08 3.07 -19.64
N ASN A 117 3.04 3.98 -19.52
CA ASN A 117 4.45 3.65 -19.74
C ASN A 117 5.07 2.92 -18.55
N ALA A 118 4.66 3.25 -17.34
CA ALA A 118 5.18 2.62 -16.12
C ALA A 118 4.14 2.57 -15.00
N CYS A 119 4.28 1.63 -14.09
CA CYS A 119 3.43 1.51 -12.92
C CYS A 119 4.22 0.93 -11.73
N THR A 120 3.88 1.35 -10.54
CA THR A 120 4.32 0.74 -9.28
C THR A 120 3.21 0.85 -8.23
N ASP A 121 3.22 -0.05 -7.27
CA ASP A 121 2.41 0.11 -6.06
C ASP A 121 3.15 0.95 -5.02
N ILE A 122 2.43 1.54 -4.07
CA ILE A 122 2.98 2.33 -2.99
C ILE A 122 2.76 1.59 -1.67
N THR A 123 3.85 1.22 -1.03
CA THR A 123 3.85 0.50 0.25
C THR A 123 4.68 1.23 1.31
N GLY A 124 5.42 0.51 2.13
CA GLY A 124 6.15 1.03 3.29
C GLY A 124 7.22 2.09 3.01
N TYR A 125 7.75 2.17 1.80
CA TYR A 125 8.69 3.24 1.41
C TYR A 125 8.00 4.56 1.09
N GLY A 126 6.67 4.58 0.94
CA GLY A 126 5.87 5.76 0.64
C GLY A 126 6.02 6.25 -0.79
N LEU A 127 5.24 7.29 -1.15
CA LEU A 127 5.23 7.85 -2.50
C LEU A 127 6.63 8.18 -3.01
N ILE A 128 7.39 8.95 -2.23
CA ILE A 128 8.73 9.42 -2.65
C ILE A 128 9.69 8.24 -2.86
N GLY A 129 9.67 7.24 -1.98
CA GLY A 129 10.55 6.07 -2.10
C GLY A 129 10.32 5.28 -3.38
N HIS A 130 9.06 4.97 -3.68
CA HIS A 130 8.69 4.22 -4.89
C HIS A 130 8.86 5.04 -6.17
N LEU A 131 8.54 6.35 -6.13
CA LEU A 131 8.78 7.22 -7.27
C LEU A 131 10.28 7.39 -7.58
N LEU A 132 11.13 7.50 -6.55
CA LEU A 132 12.59 7.53 -6.74
C LEU A 132 13.12 6.24 -7.40
N GLU A 133 12.56 5.09 -7.05
CA GLU A 133 12.90 3.82 -7.68
C GLU A 133 12.51 3.83 -9.17
N MET A 134 11.28 4.23 -9.47
CA MET A 134 10.78 4.37 -10.84
C MET A 134 11.63 5.37 -11.65
N CYS A 135 11.89 6.55 -11.12
CA CYS A 135 12.73 7.57 -11.79
C CYS A 135 14.14 7.06 -12.08
N LYS A 136 14.76 6.36 -11.11
CA LYS A 136 16.09 5.78 -11.27
C LYS A 136 16.11 4.70 -12.35
N GLY A 137 15.14 3.79 -12.34
CA GLY A 137 15.02 2.71 -13.32
C GLY A 137 14.80 3.26 -14.73
N SER A 138 13.93 4.25 -14.84
CA SER A 138 13.57 4.91 -16.11
C SER A 138 14.56 5.98 -16.57
N LYS A 139 15.52 6.38 -15.72
CA LYS A 139 16.50 7.46 -16.01
C LYS A 139 15.84 8.83 -16.27
N VAL A 140 14.78 9.13 -15.57
CA VAL A 140 14.04 10.39 -15.63
C VAL A 140 13.96 11.03 -14.24
N SER A 141 13.51 12.29 -14.20
CA SER A 141 13.17 13.01 -12.97
C SER A 141 11.64 13.21 -12.90
N ALA A 142 11.10 13.43 -11.71
CA ALA A 142 9.69 13.73 -11.53
C ALA A 142 9.49 14.97 -10.66
N THR A 143 8.47 15.75 -10.98
CA THR A 143 8.00 16.87 -10.14
C THR A 143 6.66 16.51 -9.54
N ILE A 144 6.52 16.71 -8.23
CA ILE A 144 5.26 16.50 -7.51
C ILE A 144 4.74 17.85 -7.04
N GLU A 145 3.54 18.20 -7.49
CA GLU A 145 2.77 19.30 -6.93
C GLU A 145 2.11 18.84 -5.63
N PHE A 146 2.69 19.20 -4.49
CA PHE A 146 2.26 18.74 -3.17
C PHE A 146 0.76 18.93 -2.92
N ASN A 147 0.21 20.08 -3.32
CA ASN A 147 -1.21 20.40 -3.14
C ASN A 147 -2.15 19.54 -3.99
N SER A 148 -1.62 18.84 -4.99
CA SER A 148 -2.37 17.93 -5.86
C SER A 148 -2.34 16.48 -5.36
N VAL A 149 -1.55 16.18 -4.33
CA VAL A 149 -1.48 14.83 -3.75
C VAL A 149 -2.72 14.59 -2.89
N PRO A 150 -3.55 13.57 -3.19
CA PRO A 150 -4.71 13.26 -2.37
C PRO A 150 -4.27 12.58 -1.05
N PHE A 151 -4.76 13.11 0.06
CA PHE A 151 -4.56 12.54 1.39
C PHE A 151 -5.90 12.15 2.02
N MET A 152 -5.89 11.10 2.82
CA MET A 152 -7.03 10.71 3.64
C MET A 152 -7.32 11.79 4.69
N ARG A 153 -8.58 11.87 5.08
CA ARG A 153 -9.04 12.84 6.10
C ARG A 153 -8.23 12.71 7.40
N GLY A 154 -7.88 13.82 8.00
CA GLY A 154 -7.18 13.91 9.30
C GLY A 154 -5.69 13.57 9.25
N VAL A 155 -5.13 13.14 8.11
CA VAL A 155 -3.71 12.74 8.01
C VAL A 155 -2.77 13.89 8.35
N PHE A 156 -3.05 15.12 7.87
CA PHE A 156 -2.22 16.28 8.18
C PHE A 156 -2.23 16.62 9.67
N GLU A 157 -3.40 16.64 10.29
CA GLU A 157 -3.56 16.93 11.71
C GLU A 157 -2.82 15.88 12.56
N LEU A 158 -2.97 14.60 12.24
CA LEU A 158 -2.25 13.53 12.92
C LEU A 158 -0.73 13.69 12.77
N ALA A 159 -0.24 14.01 11.57
CA ALA A 159 1.18 14.22 11.32
C ALA A 159 1.73 15.45 12.06
N GLN A 160 0.99 16.57 12.10
CA GLN A 160 1.35 17.77 12.87
C GLN A 160 1.44 17.49 14.37
N ASN A 161 0.60 16.59 14.87
CA ASN A 161 0.64 16.11 16.26
C ASN A 161 1.73 15.05 16.51
N GLY A 162 2.66 14.86 15.56
CA GLY A 162 3.80 13.96 15.68
C GLY A 162 3.47 12.48 15.51
N ILE A 163 2.25 12.15 15.06
CA ILE A 163 1.83 10.77 14.84
C ILE A 163 2.29 10.35 13.44
N VAL A 164 3.49 9.82 13.37
CA VAL A 164 4.08 9.32 12.13
C VAL A 164 4.68 7.93 12.33
N PRO A 165 4.64 7.05 11.31
CA PRO A 165 5.28 5.74 11.39
C PRO A 165 6.79 5.85 11.63
N GLY A 166 7.35 4.93 12.40
CA GLY A 166 8.80 4.91 12.63
C GLY A 166 9.63 4.76 11.34
N GLY A 167 9.06 4.11 10.31
CA GLY A 167 9.67 4.00 8.98
C GLY A 167 9.82 5.33 8.24
N THR A 168 8.92 6.30 8.50
CA THR A 168 8.91 7.61 7.82
C THR A 168 10.23 8.36 7.99
N LYS A 169 10.82 8.34 9.19
CA LYS A 169 12.10 9.00 9.44
C LYS A 169 13.24 8.38 8.62
N ARG A 170 13.29 7.05 8.54
CA ARG A 170 14.30 6.34 7.73
C ARG A 170 14.12 6.62 6.23
N ASN A 171 12.87 6.61 5.76
CA ASN A 171 12.53 6.93 4.38
C ASN A 171 12.94 8.37 4.03
N LEU A 172 12.70 9.32 4.94
CA LEU A 172 13.10 10.72 4.76
C LEU A 172 14.62 10.86 4.64
N GLU A 173 15.39 10.22 5.53
CA GLU A 173 16.86 10.25 5.46
C GLU A 173 17.40 9.63 4.15
N PHE A 174 16.75 8.59 3.65
CA PHE A 174 17.08 8.03 2.34
C PHE A 174 16.77 8.98 1.18
N ALA A 175 15.61 9.65 1.25
CA ALA A 175 15.13 10.53 0.19
C ALA A 175 15.87 11.88 0.12
N LYS A 176 16.22 12.48 1.28
CA LYS A 176 16.88 13.81 1.39
C LYS A 176 18.07 14.04 0.45
N LYS A 177 18.81 12.99 0.12
CA LYS A 177 19.98 13.07 -0.76
C LYS A 177 19.64 13.10 -2.24
N LYS A 178 18.36 12.94 -2.60
CA LYS A 178 17.89 12.70 -3.97
C LYS A 178 16.70 13.58 -4.36
N VAL A 179 16.15 14.31 -3.41
CA VAL A 179 15.00 15.20 -3.61
C VAL A 179 15.46 16.63 -3.34
N THR A 180 15.13 17.55 -4.23
CA THR A 180 15.40 18.99 -4.14
C THR A 180 14.11 19.75 -3.88
#